data_c02afa23d60efbd00088e373ab26ba23
#
_entry.id   c02afa23d60efbd00088e373ab26ba23
#
_cell.length_a   1.000
_cell.length_b   1.000
_cell.length_c   1.000
_cell.angle_alpha   90.00
_cell.angle_beta   90.00
_cell.angle_gamma   90.00
#
_symmetry.space_group_name_H-M   'P 1'
#
loop_
_entity.id
_entity.type
_entity.pdbx_description
1 polymer ?
#
loop_
_entity_poly.entity_id
_entity_poly.type
_entity_poly.pdbx_seq_one_letter_code
_entity_poly.pdbx_strand_id
1 'polypeptide(L)'
;VPKEHSKTKVAIFRPIPEAILPFVTQLVEQNRHTGLLLGEVKQETSVSQYGRLAHRRLKHPHWSLHDIRRTFTTMLNDLGVDPHVVEQLTGHQMPGMQRVYNHSRYLDAKRDALDMWTERLGILAGTHENVTTLPIAREI
;
A
#
# COMPACT_ATOMS: atom_id res chain seq x y z
N VAL A 1 -11.92 -1.59 -3.15
CA VAL A 1 -12.60 -2.38 -2.10
C VAL A 1 -14.06 -1.91 -2.06
N PRO A 2 -15.02 -2.78 -2.36
CA PRO A 2 -16.45 -2.48 -2.24
C PRO A 2 -16.84 -2.09 -0.80
N LYS A 3 -17.92 -1.30 -0.66
CA LYS A 3 -18.36 -0.81 0.65
C LYS A 3 -18.75 -1.96 1.62
N GLU A 4 -19.24 -3.06 1.10
CA GLU A 4 -19.65 -4.25 1.83
C GLU A 4 -18.47 -4.92 2.56
N HIS A 5 -17.27 -4.83 1.95
CA HIS A 5 -16.01 -5.40 2.47
C HIS A 5 -15.13 -4.37 3.18
N SER A 6 -15.60 -3.12 3.27
CA SER A 6 -14.89 -2.07 3.99
C SER A 6 -15.41 -1.97 5.44
N LYS A 7 -14.50 -1.92 6.41
CA LYS A 7 -14.84 -1.71 7.82
C LYS A 7 -15.65 -0.42 8.04
N THR A 8 -15.39 0.58 7.24
CA THR A 8 -16.02 1.92 7.33
C THR A 8 -17.31 2.03 6.52
N LYS A 9 -17.73 0.95 5.82
CA LYS A 9 -18.88 0.93 4.90
C LYS A 9 -18.81 1.97 3.78
N VAL A 10 -17.62 2.41 3.43
CA VAL A 10 -17.32 3.32 2.31
C VAL A 10 -16.48 2.57 1.30
N ALA A 11 -16.80 2.69 0.01
CA ALA A 11 -15.98 2.09 -1.04
C ALA A 11 -14.62 2.78 -1.12
N ILE A 12 -13.55 1.99 -1.20
CA ILE A 12 -12.18 2.49 -1.29
C ILE A 12 -11.66 2.24 -2.70
N PHE A 13 -11.32 3.32 -3.39
CA PHE A 13 -10.72 3.29 -4.73
C PHE A 13 -9.22 3.56 -4.61
N ARG A 14 -8.43 2.63 -5.15
CA ARG A 14 -6.96 2.76 -5.25
C ARG A 14 -6.57 2.49 -6.69
N PRO A 15 -5.96 3.45 -7.40
CA PRO A 15 -5.33 3.19 -8.67
C PRO A 15 -4.26 2.11 -8.52
N ILE A 16 -3.99 1.38 -9.58
CA ILE A 16 -2.88 0.41 -9.62
C ILE A 16 -1.70 1.13 -10.26
N PRO A 17 -0.56 1.30 -9.57
CA PRO A 17 0.65 1.86 -10.13
C PRO A 17 1.13 1.06 -11.35
N GLU A 18 1.69 1.76 -12.33
CA GLU A 18 2.17 1.13 -13.55
C GLU A 18 3.23 0.06 -13.27
N ALA A 19 4.12 0.33 -12.33
CA ALA A 19 5.20 -0.59 -11.93
C ALA A 19 4.71 -1.97 -11.43
N ILE A 20 3.50 -2.05 -10.85
CA ILE A 20 2.94 -3.32 -10.35
C ILE A 20 1.81 -3.86 -11.23
N LEU A 21 1.42 -3.14 -12.28
CA LEU A 21 0.34 -3.54 -13.17
C LEU A 21 0.57 -4.93 -13.79
N PRO A 22 1.77 -5.29 -14.29
CA PRO A 22 2.04 -6.62 -14.84
C PRO A 22 1.79 -7.73 -13.82
N PHE A 23 2.23 -7.53 -12.57
CA PHE A 23 2.02 -8.49 -11.48
C PHE A 23 0.54 -8.66 -11.15
N VAL A 24 -0.21 -7.56 -11.05
CA VAL A 24 -1.65 -7.62 -10.79
C VAL A 24 -2.40 -8.30 -11.94
N THR A 25 -2.03 -8.00 -13.19
CA THR A 25 -2.61 -8.64 -14.37
C THR A 25 -2.39 -10.15 -14.35
N GLN A 26 -1.18 -10.59 -14.03
CA GLN A 26 -0.85 -12.00 -13.88
C GLN A 26 -1.74 -12.69 -12.82
N LEU A 27 -1.92 -12.06 -11.66
CA LEU A 27 -2.79 -12.60 -10.60
C LEU A 27 -4.26 -12.70 -11.05
N VAL A 28 -4.75 -11.70 -11.77
CA VAL A 28 -6.12 -11.72 -12.32
C VAL A 28 -6.30 -12.87 -13.30
N GLU A 29 -5.37 -13.08 -14.22
CA GLU A 29 -5.43 -14.17 -15.19
C GLU A 29 -5.37 -15.55 -14.52
N GLN A 30 -4.44 -15.73 -13.58
CA GLN A 30 -4.28 -16.98 -12.83
C GLN A 30 -5.53 -17.36 -12.03
N ASN A 31 -6.22 -16.38 -11.48
CA ASN A 31 -7.33 -16.58 -10.56
C ASN A 31 -8.71 -16.20 -11.15
N ARG A 32 -8.78 -15.97 -12.45
CA ARG A 32 -10.01 -15.54 -13.14
C ARG A 32 -11.23 -16.44 -12.84
N HIS A 33 -11.00 -17.73 -12.72
CA HIS A 33 -12.04 -18.73 -12.46
C HIS A 33 -12.67 -18.62 -11.06
N THR A 34 -11.98 -17.99 -10.10
CA THR A 34 -12.47 -17.80 -8.72
C THR A 34 -13.19 -16.48 -8.51
N GLY A 35 -12.96 -15.47 -9.38
CA GLY A 35 -13.41 -14.09 -9.19
C GLY A 35 -12.67 -13.35 -8.07
N LEU A 36 -11.61 -13.93 -7.50
CA LEU A 36 -10.83 -13.39 -6.39
C LEU A 36 -9.38 -13.15 -6.83
N LEU A 37 -8.83 -11.99 -6.54
CA LEU A 37 -7.45 -11.62 -6.93
C LEU A 37 -6.40 -12.63 -6.44
N LEU A 38 -6.57 -13.15 -5.22
CA LEU A 38 -5.65 -14.11 -4.60
C LEU A 38 -6.14 -15.57 -4.69
N GLY A 39 -7.15 -15.84 -5.50
CA GLY A 39 -7.69 -17.19 -5.74
C GLY A 39 -8.60 -17.74 -4.64
N GLU A 40 -8.52 -17.23 -3.43
CA GLU A 40 -9.35 -17.67 -2.29
C GLU A 40 -9.59 -16.54 -1.29
N VAL A 41 -10.62 -16.68 -0.47
CA VAL A 41 -10.85 -15.80 0.69
C VAL A 41 -9.94 -16.26 1.82
N LYS A 42 -9.01 -15.40 2.21
CA LYS A 42 -8.13 -15.67 3.36
C LYS A 42 -8.82 -15.26 4.67
N GLN A 43 -8.72 -16.12 5.67
CA GLN A 43 -9.14 -15.78 7.02
C GLN A 43 -8.22 -14.71 7.61
N GLU A 44 -8.74 -13.87 8.47
CA GLU A 44 -7.98 -12.78 9.13
C GLU A 44 -6.75 -13.33 9.89
N THR A 45 -6.90 -14.46 10.54
CA THR A 45 -5.81 -15.16 11.23
C THR A 45 -4.69 -15.60 10.29
N SER A 46 -5.02 -16.02 9.06
CA SER A 46 -4.03 -16.44 8.05
C SER A 46 -3.15 -15.27 7.59
N VAL A 47 -3.72 -14.09 7.41
CA VAL A 47 -2.96 -12.88 7.05
C VAL A 47 -1.90 -12.56 8.11
N SER A 48 -2.29 -12.63 9.39
CA SER A 48 -1.36 -12.44 10.51
C SER A 48 -0.27 -13.52 10.58
N GLN A 49 -0.58 -14.76 10.21
CA GLN A 49 0.40 -15.85 10.12
C GLN A 49 1.42 -15.63 9.00
N TYR A 50 1.01 -15.13 7.83
CA TYR A 50 1.93 -14.79 6.74
C TYR A 50 2.92 -13.70 7.16
N GLY A 51 2.47 -12.67 7.86
CA GLY A 51 3.35 -11.63 8.42
C GLY A 51 4.41 -12.22 9.36
N ARG A 52 4.00 -13.11 10.28
CA ARG A 52 4.92 -13.79 11.20
C ARG A 52 5.90 -14.73 10.48
N LEU A 53 5.46 -15.40 9.42
CA LEU A 53 6.33 -16.28 8.62
C LEU A 53 7.38 -15.47 7.86
N ALA A 54 6.99 -14.37 7.23
CA ALA A 54 7.90 -13.46 6.55
C ALA A 54 8.94 -12.88 7.53
N HIS A 55 8.50 -12.40 8.69
CA HIS A 55 9.38 -11.89 9.74
C HIS A 55 10.45 -12.93 10.15
N ARG A 56 10.04 -14.18 10.41
CA ARG A 56 10.99 -15.27 10.79
C ARG A 56 11.99 -15.58 9.68
N ARG A 57 11.57 -15.56 8.41
CA ARG A 57 12.44 -15.82 7.27
C ARG A 57 13.48 -14.71 7.06
N LEU A 58 13.09 -13.48 7.27
CA LEU A 58 13.96 -12.32 7.10
C LEU A 58 14.98 -12.15 8.23
N LYS A 59 14.82 -12.85 9.36
CA LYS A 59 15.65 -12.70 10.57
C LYS A 59 15.82 -11.24 11.01
N HIS A 60 14.79 -10.45 10.81
CA HIS A 60 14.76 -9.03 11.09
C HIS A 60 14.18 -8.77 12.51
N PRO A 61 14.48 -7.64 13.18
CA PRO A 61 13.79 -7.23 14.40
C PRO A 61 12.27 -7.26 14.24
N HIS A 62 11.55 -7.45 15.33
CA HIS A 62 10.10 -7.63 15.28
C HIS A 62 9.38 -6.47 14.57
N TRP A 63 8.51 -6.82 13.64
CA TRP A 63 7.59 -5.91 12.99
C TRP A 63 6.24 -6.62 12.74
N SER A 64 5.19 -5.83 12.58
CA SER A 64 3.84 -6.29 12.28
C SER A 64 3.35 -5.73 10.96
N LEU A 65 2.27 -6.29 10.42
CA LEU A 65 1.61 -5.73 9.24
C LEU A 65 1.11 -4.29 9.46
N HIS A 66 0.82 -3.94 10.70
CA HIS A 66 0.45 -2.57 11.06
C HIS A 66 1.63 -1.59 10.92
N ASP A 67 2.85 -2.05 11.17
CA ASP A 67 4.04 -1.22 10.99
C ASP A 67 4.33 -0.93 9.52
N ILE A 68 4.03 -1.87 8.61
CA ILE A 68 4.08 -1.60 7.16
C ILE A 68 3.12 -0.46 6.79
N ARG A 69 1.91 -0.47 7.35
CA ARG A 69 0.94 0.61 7.13
C ARG A 69 1.43 1.95 7.69
N ARG A 70 2.04 1.95 8.88
CA ARG A 70 2.62 3.15 9.49
C ARG A 70 3.77 3.70 8.63
N THR A 71 4.66 2.83 8.16
CA THR A 71 5.76 3.19 7.26
C THR A 71 5.23 3.82 5.98
N PHE A 72 4.23 3.20 5.34
CA PHE A 72 3.58 3.74 4.15
C PHE A 72 3.05 5.17 4.39
N THR A 73 2.30 5.36 5.48
CA THR A 73 1.74 6.67 5.84
C THR A 73 2.83 7.71 6.09
N THR A 74 3.83 7.37 6.91
CA THR A 74 4.93 8.29 7.25
C THR A 74 5.71 8.69 6.01
N MET A 75 6.11 7.72 5.19
CA MET A 75 6.94 8.00 4.01
C MET A 75 6.19 8.79 2.94
N LEU A 76 4.91 8.58 2.74
CA LEU A 76 4.13 9.41 1.81
C LEU A 76 4.03 10.85 2.31
N ASN A 77 3.85 11.06 3.61
CA ASN A 77 3.87 12.41 4.18
C ASN A 77 5.27 13.06 4.03
N ASP A 78 6.34 12.32 4.25
CA ASP A 78 7.73 12.79 4.05
C ASP A 78 8.03 13.13 2.58
N LEU A 79 7.38 12.44 1.65
CA LEU A 79 7.43 12.74 0.21
C LEU A 79 6.54 13.93 -0.20
N GLY A 80 5.85 14.56 0.75
CA GLY A 80 5.02 15.74 0.51
C GLY A 80 3.62 15.44 -0.03
N VAL A 81 3.17 14.20 0.03
CA VAL A 81 1.80 13.85 -0.36
C VAL A 81 0.81 14.44 0.65
N ASP A 82 -0.26 15.06 0.14
CA ASP A 82 -1.32 15.62 0.98
C ASP A 82 -1.84 14.57 1.97
N PRO A 83 -1.83 14.84 3.29
CA PRO A 83 -2.31 13.92 4.32
C PRO A 83 -3.72 13.38 4.05
N HIS A 84 -4.57 14.18 3.42
CA HIS A 84 -5.90 13.76 3.04
C HIS A 84 -5.91 12.63 2.00
N VAL A 85 -5.01 12.68 1.02
CA VAL A 85 -4.83 11.63 0.01
C VAL A 85 -4.31 10.36 0.68
N VAL A 86 -3.36 10.49 1.62
CA VAL A 86 -2.80 9.37 2.38
C VAL A 86 -3.88 8.68 3.22
N GLU A 87 -4.73 9.45 3.93
CA GLU A 87 -5.85 8.92 4.71
C GLU A 87 -6.85 8.15 3.83
N GLN A 88 -7.16 8.67 2.65
CA GLN A 88 -8.02 7.98 1.70
C GLN A 88 -7.38 6.71 1.12
N LEU A 89 -6.07 6.70 0.85
CA LEU A 89 -5.34 5.51 0.42
C LEU A 89 -5.34 4.43 1.49
N THR A 90 -5.18 4.81 2.74
CA THR A 90 -5.23 3.88 3.86
C THR A 90 -6.65 3.44 4.24
N GLY A 91 -7.68 4.12 3.73
CA GLY A 91 -9.08 3.80 3.99
C GLY A 91 -9.58 4.29 5.35
N HIS A 92 -8.90 5.29 5.92
CA HIS A 92 -9.39 6.00 7.08
C HIS A 92 -10.58 6.90 6.70
N GLN A 93 -11.51 7.05 7.62
CA GLN A 93 -12.59 8.02 7.46
C GLN A 93 -12.09 9.40 7.89
N MET A 94 -12.47 10.39 7.10
CA MET A 94 -12.26 11.78 7.49
C MET A 94 -13.15 12.15 8.68
N PRO A 95 -12.60 12.81 9.69
CA PRO A 95 -13.41 13.29 10.80
C PRO A 95 -14.27 14.50 10.38
N GLY A 96 -15.45 14.60 10.96
CA GLY A 96 -16.27 15.79 10.94
C GLY A 96 -16.96 16.13 9.61
N MET A 97 -17.20 17.42 9.38
CA MET A 97 -17.96 17.96 8.24
C MET A 97 -17.31 17.70 6.88
N GLN A 98 -16.00 17.52 6.80
CA GLN A 98 -15.31 17.22 5.55
C GLN A 98 -15.82 15.92 4.91
N ARG A 99 -16.25 14.95 5.69
CA ARG A 99 -16.85 13.70 5.20
C ARG A 99 -18.16 13.92 4.47
N VAL A 100 -18.92 14.93 4.86
CA VAL A 100 -20.26 15.22 4.33
C VAL A 100 -20.17 15.94 2.99
N TYR A 101 -19.19 16.82 2.83
CA TYR A 101 -19.10 17.69 1.65
C TYR A 101 -18.09 17.23 0.59
N ASN A 102 -17.14 16.37 0.94
CA ASN A 102 -16.08 15.94 0.01
C ASN A 102 -16.33 14.54 -0.52
N HIS A 103 -16.96 14.43 -1.68
CA HIS A 103 -17.20 13.18 -2.38
C HIS A 103 -16.15 12.87 -3.46
N SER A 104 -15.11 13.68 -3.58
CA SER A 104 -14.05 13.46 -4.56
C SER A 104 -13.29 12.16 -4.29
N ARG A 105 -13.00 11.43 -5.35
CA ARG A 105 -12.22 10.18 -5.26
C ARG A 105 -10.72 10.39 -5.27
N TYR A 106 -10.25 11.58 -5.63
CA TYR A 106 -8.82 11.96 -5.73
C TYR A 106 -7.99 10.92 -6.49
N LEU A 107 -8.52 10.38 -7.60
CA LEU A 107 -7.88 9.24 -8.27
C LEU A 107 -6.51 9.60 -8.83
N ASP A 108 -6.35 10.79 -9.40
CA ASP A 108 -5.07 11.23 -9.95
C ASP A 108 -4.04 11.46 -8.83
N ALA A 109 -4.39 12.22 -7.79
CA ALA A 109 -3.51 12.42 -6.64
C ALA A 109 -3.13 11.10 -5.94
N LYS A 110 -4.05 10.13 -5.89
CA LYS A 110 -3.75 8.79 -5.38
C LYS A 110 -2.82 8.00 -6.29
N ARG A 111 -2.95 8.16 -7.61
CA ARG A 111 -2.05 7.54 -8.58
C ARG A 111 -0.64 8.09 -8.39
N ASP A 112 -0.49 9.41 -8.41
CA ASP A 112 0.79 10.08 -8.22
C ASP A 112 1.47 9.64 -6.90
N ALA A 113 0.70 9.60 -5.81
CA ALA A 113 1.20 9.14 -4.51
C ALA A 113 1.68 7.68 -4.53
N LEU A 114 0.96 6.80 -5.22
CA LEU A 114 1.33 5.39 -5.33
C LEU A 114 2.52 5.18 -6.28
N ASP A 115 2.65 5.99 -7.32
CA ASP A 115 3.81 5.96 -8.21
C ASP A 115 5.07 6.45 -7.47
N MET A 116 4.99 7.54 -6.71
CA MET A 116 6.07 7.99 -5.81
C MET A 116 6.46 6.90 -4.80
N TRP A 117 5.49 6.19 -4.24
CA TRP A 117 5.73 5.09 -3.31
C TRP A 117 6.45 3.92 -3.96
N THR A 118 6.02 3.48 -5.15
CA THR A 118 6.65 2.37 -5.88
C THR A 118 8.05 2.73 -6.35
N GLU A 119 8.28 3.95 -6.78
CA GLU A 119 9.61 4.47 -7.09
C GLU A 119 10.52 4.42 -5.85
N ARG A 120 10.05 4.92 -4.70
CA ARG A 120 10.80 4.88 -3.45
C ARG A 120 11.15 3.46 -3.02
N LEU A 121 10.22 2.52 -3.17
CA LEU A 121 10.50 1.10 -2.90
C LEU A 121 11.56 0.55 -3.86
N GLY A 122 11.51 0.90 -5.15
CA GLY A 122 12.52 0.51 -6.13
C GLY A 122 13.91 1.02 -5.78
N ILE A 123 14.01 2.27 -5.33
CA ILE A 123 15.28 2.86 -4.85
C ILE A 123 15.81 2.08 -3.63
N LEU A 124 14.97 1.83 -2.64
CA LEU A 124 15.35 1.09 -1.43
C LEU A 124 15.74 -0.37 -1.70
N ALA A 125 15.10 -0.99 -2.69
CA ALA A 125 15.41 -2.35 -3.12
C ALA A 125 16.64 -2.43 -4.05
N GLY A 126 17.20 -1.30 -4.49
CA GLY A 126 18.31 -1.26 -5.44
C GLY A 126 17.92 -1.71 -6.86
N THR A 127 16.63 -1.68 -7.19
CA THR A 127 16.12 -2.08 -8.51
C THR A 127 15.82 -0.90 -9.43
N HIS A 128 16.09 0.32 -8.99
CA HIS A 128 15.86 1.53 -9.78
C HIS A 128 17.07 1.79 -10.69
N GLU A 129 16.86 1.78 -12.00
CA GLU A 129 17.93 1.82 -13.01
C GLU A 129 18.79 3.10 -12.99
N ASN A 130 18.24 4.20 -12.50
CA ASN A 130 18.86 5.53 -12.56
C ASN A 130 19.37 6.05 -11.20
N VAL A 131 19.40 5.23 -10.17
CA VAL A 131 19.79 5.66 -8.82
C VAL A 131 20.91 4.79 -8.26
N THR A 132 22.05 5.41 -8.00
CA THR A 132 23.13 4.80 -7.23
C THR A 132 22.98 5.20 -5.76
N THR A 133 22.71 4.26 -4.87
CA THR A 133 22.70 4.52 -3.43
C THR A 133 24.12 4.72 -2.94
N LEU A 134 24.43 5.92 -2.45
CA LEU A 134 25.71 6.16 -1.77
C LEU A 134 25.72 5.40 -0.42
N PRO A 135 26.85 4.79 -0.05
CA PRO A 135 26.96 4.15 1.25
C PRO A 135 26.78 5.23 2.34
N ILE A 136 25.88 5.00 3.27
CA ILE A 136 25.72 5.84 4.45
C ILE A 136 27.01 5.72 5.25
N ALA A 137 27.76 6.84 5.38
CA ALA A 137 28.88 6.89 6.31
C ALA A 137 28.31 6.55 7.70
N ARG A 138 28.72 5.41 8.27
CA ARG A 138 28.45 5.12 9.67
C ARG A 138 29.28 6.10 10.47
N GLU A 139 28.65 7.04 11.13
CA GLU A 139 29.33 7.80 12.18
C GLU A 139 29.83 6.79 13.23
N ILE A 140 31.12 6.86 13.48
CA ILE A 140 31.86 6.05 14.46
C ILE A 140 31.59 6.60 15.84
#